data_bff9919fc1169977444331316b570ba5
#
_entry.id   bff9919fc1169977444331316b570ba5
#
_cell.length_a   1.000
_cell.length_b   1.000
_cell.length_c   1.000
_cell.angle_alpha   90.00
_cell.angle_beta   90.00
_cell.angle_gamma   90.00
#
_symmetry.space_group_name_H-M   'P 1'
#
loop_
_entity.id
_entity.type
_entity.pdbx_description
1 polymer ?
#
loop_
_entity_poly.entity_id
_entity_poly.type
_entity_poly.pdbx_seq_one_letter_code
_entity_poly.pdbx_strand_id
1 'polypeptide(L)'
;MRKIAIAGAGGFSKEVYLTINDINKQDCQWDFIGFFDDNVPQGKFFTDFRVLGTINDLNQIAEETDVIIAAGKSNNILSILQKLDSDKLNFPNLFHPSCQSLHFESLIVGKGNIVQSFSSLSADNKIGNYNVFNAGVRVGHDTIIGNYNTFATSTLISGGVEIGDQNDFGMNSGILQYKKVGNRNVIGPMSILFKSIKDNGHYLGVPAMSTGV
;
A
#
# COMPACT_ATOMS: atom_id res chain seq x y z
N MET A 1 -17.71 -1.99 17.22
CA MET A 1 -16.89 -2.08 15.98
C MET A 1 -16.87 -0.72 15.32
N ARG A 2 -15.73 -0.27 14.83
CA ARG A 2 -15.64 0.96 14.04
C ARG A 2 -16.09 0.67 12.60
N LYS A 3 -16.76 1.62 11.96
CA LYS A 3 -17.08 1.48 10.54
C LYS A 3 -15.81 1.56 9.70
N ILE A 4 -15.72 0.72 8.66
CA ILE A 4 -14.62 0.78 7.70
C ILE A 4 -15.15 0.69 6.27
N ALA A 5 -14.61 1.53 5.39
CA ALA A 5 -14.89 1.56 3.96
C ALA A 5 -13.60 1.34 3.15
N ILE A 6 -13.74 0.92 1.91
CA ILE A 6 -12.65 0.83 0.95
C ILE A 6 -12.86 1.87 -0.15
N ALA A 7 -11.89 2.76 -0.33
CA ALA A 7 -11.80 3.67 -1.45
C ALA A 7 -11.09 2.97 -2.62
N GLY A 8 -11.84 2.64 -3.66
CA GLY A 8 -11.50 1.83 -4.81
C GLY A 8 -12.37 0.58 -4.90
N ALA A 9 -12.75 0.18 -6.13
CA ALA A 9 -13.50 -1.03 -6.43
C ALA A 9 -12.86 -1.82 -7.59
N GLY A 10 -11.55 -1.91 -7.60
CA GLY A 10 -10.79 -2.74 -8.53
C GLY A 10 -10.49 -4.14 -7.98
N GLY A 11 -9.67 -4.92 -8.70
CA GLY A 11 -9.25 -6.26 -8.25
C GLY A 11 -8.56 -6.24 -6.89
N PHE A 12 -7.66 -5.29 -6.66
CA PHE A 12 -6.94 -5.13 -5.39
C PHE A 12 -7.87 -4.83 -4.20
N SER A 13 -8.97 -4.13 -4.42
CA SER A 13 -9.95 -3.84 -3.37
C SER A 13 -10.59 -5.09 -2.78
N LYS A 14 -10.72 -6.15 -3.57
CA LYS A 14 -11.19 -7.47 -3.11
C LYS A 14 -10.19 -8.11 -2.15
N GLU A 15 -8.89 -8.02 -2.46
CA GLU A 15 -7.81 -8.53 -1.60
C GLU A 15 -7.74 -7.73 -0.28
N VAL A 16 -7.92 -6.41 -0.35
CA VAL A 16 -8.00 -5.54 0.83
C VAL A 16 -9.19 -5.93 1.71
N TYR A 17 -10.37 -6.17 1.13
CA TYR A 17 -11.52 -6.66 1.89
C TYR A 17 -11.23 -8.00 2.57
N LEU A 18 -10.61 -8.96 1.86
CA LEU A 18 -10.24 -10.23 2.47
C LEU A 18 -9.27 -10.05 3.64
N THR A 19 -8.34 -9.11 3.54
CA THR A 19 -7.42 -8.77 4.64
C THR A 19 -8.18 -8.21 5.86
N ILE A 20 -9.14 -7.30 5.66
CA ILE A 20 -10.01 -6.80 6.73
C ILE A 20 -10.77 -7.96 7.39
N ASN A 21 -11.32 -8.87 6.58
CA ASN A 21 -12.05 -10.04 7.08
C ASN A 21 -11.14 -10.98 7.89
N ASP A 22 -9.90 -11.22 7.45
CA ASP A 22 -8.95 -12.06 8.17
C ASP A 22 -8.47 -11.42 9.50
N ILE A 23 -8.33 -10.11 9.54
CA ILE A 23 -8.09 -9.37 10.79
C ILE A 23 -9.29 -9.54 11.73
N ASN A 24 -10.51 -9.33 11.25
CA ASN A 24 -11.74 -9.46 12.04
C ASN A 24 -11.98 -10.87 12.60
N LYS A 25 -11.46 -11.91 11.95
CA LYS A 25 -11.52 -13.29 12.50
C LYS A 25 -10.66 -13.46 13.75
N GLN A 26 -9.58 -12.69 13.88
CA GLN A 26 -8.71 -12.73 15.06
C GLN A 26 -9.14 -11.74 16.14
N ASP A 27 -9.47 -10.51 15.70
CA ASP A 27 -9.90 -9.44 16.57
C ASP A 27 -10.96 -8.60 15.83
N CYS A 28 -12.21 -8.72 16.24
CA CYS A 28 -13.36 -8.13 15.58
C CYS A 28 -13.40 -6.61 15.76
N GLN A 29 -12.59 -5.89 14.97
CA GLN A 29 -12.39 -4.44 15.07
C GLN A 29 -13.39 -3.64 14.23
N TRP A 30 -13.72 -4.12 13.03
CA TRP A 30 -14.41 -3.34 12.00
C TRP A 30 -15.72 -3.94 11.51
N ASP A 31 -16.69 -3.05 11.29
CA ASP A 31 -17.89 -3.28 10.51
C ASP A 31 -17.68 -2.73 9.10
N PHE A 32 -17.51 -3.63 8.12
CA PHE A 32 -17.26 -3.21 6.74
C PHE A 32 -18.54 -2.75 6.07
N ILE A 33 -18.59 -1.48 5.67
CA ILE A 33 -19.80 -0.87 5.11
C ILE A 33 -19.89 -0.98 3.58
N GLY A 34 -18.78 -1.03 2.85
CA GLY A 34 -18.80 -1.14 1.38
C GLY A 34 -17.64 -0.45 0.69
N PHE A 35 -17.75 -0.38 -0.64
CA PHE A 35 -16.75 0.21 -1.54
C PHE A 35 -17.22 1.56 -2.07
N PHE A 36 -16.27 2.43 -2.40
CA PHE A 36 -16.50 3.72 -3.07
C PHE A 36 -15.55 3.84 -4.26
N ASP A 37 -16.07 4.16 -5.44
CA ASP A 37 -15.26 4.23 -6.67
C ASP A 37 -15.90 5.16 -7.70
N ASP A 38 -15.08 5.93 -8.41
CA ASP A 38 -15.57 6.89 -9.40
C ASP A 38 -15.92 6.25 -10.74
N ASN A 39 -15.38 5.06 -11.04
CA ASN A 39 -15.48 4.41 -12.34
C ASN A 39 -16.37 3.17 -12.33
N VAL A 40 -16.62 2.60 -11.15
CA VAL A 40 -17.49 1.43 -11.00
C VAL A 40 -18.86 1.87 -10.53
N PRO A 41 -19.93 1.56 -11.31
CA PRO A 41 -21.29 1.96 -10.95
C PRO A 41 -21.74 1.44 -9.58
N GLN A 42 -22.60 2.19 -8.92
CA GLN A 42 -23.26 1.74 -7.69
C GLN A 42 -23.97 0.41 -7.91
N GLY A 43 -23.86 -0.49 -6.96
CA GLY A 43 -24.48 -1.81 -7.02
C GLY A 43 -23.61 -2.90 -6.48
N LYS A 44 -24.03 -4.16 -6.65
CA LYS A 44 -23.31 -5.33 -6.16
C LYS A 44 -21.93 -5.43 -6.83
N PHE A 45 -20.89 -5.54 -6.03
CA PHE A 45 -19.50 -5.60 -6.51
C PHE A 45 -18.78 -6.89 -6.12
N PHE A 46 -18.71 -7.19 -4.83
CA PHE A 46 -17.96 -8.34 -4.35
C PHE A 46 -18.67 -9.00 -3.16
N THR A 47 -18.89 -10.29 -3.24
CA THR A 47 -19.72 -11.02 -2.27
C THR A 47 -21.13 -10.39 -2.17
N ASP A 48 -21.57 -9.99 -0.97
CA ASP A 48 -22.82 -9.25 -0.73
C ASP A 48 -22.63 -7.75 -0.62
N PHE A 49 -21.38 -7.26 -0.74
CA PHE A 49 -21.08 -5.84 -0.62
C PHE A 49 -21.18 -5.10 -1.95
N ARG A 50 -21.41 -3.80 -1.84
CA ARG A 50 -21.73 -2.92 -2.96
C ARG A 50 -20.74 -1.78 -3.06
N VAL A 51 -20.67 -1.21 -4.26
CA VAL A 51 -20.20 0.17 -4.45
C VAL A 51 -21.35 1.08 -4.00
N LEU A 52 -21.09 1.88 -2.97
CA LEU A 52 -22.08 2.76 -2.32
C LEU A 52 -22.14 4.14 -2.96
N GLY A 53 -21.07 4.57 -3.61
CA GLY A 53 -20.96 5.89 -4.20
C GLY A 53 -19.59 6.13 -4.83
N THR A 54 -19.35 7.38 -5.17
CA THR A 54 -18.04 7.89 -5.63
C THR A 54 -17.07 8.07 -4.48
N ILE A 55 -15.79 8.29 -4.78
CA ILE A 55 -14.79 8.63 -3.75
C ILE A 55 -15.20 9.88 -2.98
N ASN A 56 -15.76 10.88 -3.65
CA ASN A 56 -16.18 12.12 -3.01
C ASN A 56 -17.37 11.93 -2.02
N ASP A 57 -18.20 10.91 -2.22
CA ASP A 57 -19.33 10.63 -1.32
C ASP A 57 -18.86 10.15 0.06
N LEU A 58 -17.61 9.67 0.21
CA LEU A 58 -17.01 9.39 1.52
C LEU A 58 -16.98 10.62 2.42
N ASN A 59 -16.83 11.83 1.88
CA ASN A 59 -16.82 13.06 2.65
C ASN A 59 -18.20 13.41 3.27
N GLN A 60 -19.27 12.78 2.79
CA GLN A 60 -20.63 12.98 3.28
C GLN A 60 -21.04 12.01 4.41
N ILE A 61 -20.16 11.08 4.76
CA ILE A 61 -20.44 10.13 5.84
C ILE A 61 -20.56 10.89 7.17
N ALA A 62 -21.67 10.66 7.85
CA ALA A 62 -22.01 11.41 9.05
C ALA A 62 -21.21 11.00 10.31
N GLU A 63 -20.70 9.77 10.34
CA GLU A 63 -20.01 9.16 11.47
C GLU A 63 -18.52 9.00 11.20
N GLU A 64 -17.71 8.95 12.26
CA GLU A 64 -16.29 8.59 12.12
C GLU A 64 -16.15 7.23 11.43
N THR A 65 -15.37 7.21 10.35
CA THR A 65 -15.21 6.03 9.51
C THR A 65 -13.73 5.84 9.13
N ASP A 66 -13.25 4.64 9.34
CA ASP A 66 -11.94 4.22 8.84
C ASP A 66 -12.02 3.99 7.33
N VAL A 67 -11.02 4.48 6.59
CA VAL A 67 -10.97 4.34 5.12
C VAL A 67 -9.64 3.74 4.71
N ILE A 68 -9.68 2.68 3.91
CA ILE A 68 -8.50 2.08 3.27
C ILE A 68 -8.46 2.48 1.81
N ILE A 69 -7.33 3.06 1.37
CA ILE A 69 -7.13 3.45 -0.03
C ILE A 69 -6.62 2.25 -0.82
N ALA A 70 -7.52 1.55 -1.52
CA ALA A 70 -7.19 0.33 -2.26
C ALA A 70 -6.79 0.63 -3.71
N ALA A 71 -5.62 1.22 -3.89
CA ALA A 71 -5.06 1.54 -5.20
C ALA A 71 -3.69 0.88 -5.38
N GLY A 72 -3.49 0.21 -6.51
CA GLY A 72 -2.27 -0.54 -6.82
C GLY A 72 -1.15 0.28 -7.47
N LYS A 73 -1.31 1.60 -7.59
CA LYS A 73 -0.30 2.53 -8.14
C LYS A 73 -0.23 3.80 -7.32
N SER A 74 0.96 4.33 -7.16
CA SER A 74 1.25 5.54 -6.40
C SER A 74 0.40 6.75 -6.80
N ASN A 75 0.27 7.02 -8.10
CA ASN A 75 -0.52 8.14 -8.61
C ASN A 75 -2.03 8.00 -8.30
N ASN A 76 -2.56 6.78 -8.29
CA ASN A 76 -3.96 6.55 -7.97
C ASN A 76 -4.23 6.78 -6.47
N ILE A 77 -3.29 6.41 -5.59
CA ILE A 77 -3.36 6.70 -4.15
C ILE A 77 -3.51 8.21 -3.93
N LEU A 78 -2.65 9.00 -4.56
CA LEU A 78 -2.69 10.46 -4.46
C LEU A 78 -3.99 11.05 -5.02
N SER A 79 -4.43 10.55 -6.19
CA SER A 79 -5.67 11.02 -6.81
C SER A 79 -6.90 10.77 -5.93
N ILE A 80 -6.94 9.67 -5.21
CA ILE A 80 -8.01 9.38 -4.25
C ILE A 80 -7.91 10.32 -3.04
N LEU A 81 -6.72 10.43 -2.44
CA LEU A 81 -6.51 11.27 -1.25
C LEU A 81 -6.84 12.74 -1.49
N GLN A 82 -6.57 13.27 -2.68
CA GLN A 82 -6.90 14.66 -3.05
C GLN A 82 -8.42 14.96 -3.06
N LYS A 83 -9.26 13.92 -3.09
CA LYS A 83 -10.73 14.04 -3.06
C LYS A 83 -11.32 13.93 -1.66
N LEU A 84 -10.52 13.55 -0.68
CA LEU A 84 -10.96 13.29 0.69
C LEU A 84 -10.53 14.43 1.61
N ASP A 85 -11.48 15.15 2.15
CA ASP A 85 -11.27 16.35 2.98
C ASP A 85 -12.03 16.34 4.30
N SER A 86 -12.86 15.31 4.55
CA SER A 86 -13.65 15.21 5.79
C SER A 86 -12.76 14.85 7.00
N ASP A 87 -12.91 15.55 8.07
CA ASP A 87 -12.25 15.31 9.37
C ASP A 87 -12.76 14.03 10.08
N LYS A 88 -13.85 13.45 9.60
CA LYS A 88 -14.43 12.20 10.11
C LYS A 88 -13.76 10.95 9.51
N LEU A 89 -12.92 11.12 8.53
CA LEU A 89 -12.23 10.01 7.87
C LEU A 89 -10.88 9.73 8.54
N ASN A 90 -10.72 8.51 9.03
CA ASN A 90 -9.46 8.03 9.58
C ASN A 90 -8.80 7.04 8.61
N PHE A 91 -7.49 7.02 8.56
CA PHE A 91 -6.72 6.17 7.65
C PHE A 91 -5.81 5.24 8.45
N PRO A 92 -6.35 4.13 8.98
CA PRO A 92 -5.56 3.18 9.76
C PRO A 92 -4.58 2.42 8.88
N ASN A 93 -3.54 1.86 9.51
CA ASN A 93 -2.69 0.86 8.88
C ASN A 93 -3.41 -0.50 8.88
N LEU A 94 -3.29 -1.24 7.78
CA LEU A 94 -3.83 -2.57 7.61
C LEU A 94 -2.68 -3.57 7.54
N PHE A 95 -2.48 -4.38 8.59
CA PHE A 95 -1.49 -5.45 8.63
C PHE A 95 -2.20 -6.79 8.59
N HIS A 96 -1.98 -7.58 7.52
CA HIS A 96 -2.55 -8.92 7.46
C HIS A 96 -2.00 -9.79 8.61
N PRO A 97 -2.82 -10.61 9.27
CA PRO A 97 -2.41 -11.42 10.43
C PRO A 97 -1.23 -12.38 10.18
N SER A 98 -0.99 -12.77 8.93
CA SER A 98 0.16 -13.61 8.55
C SER A 98 1.46 -12.83 8.31
N CYS A 99 1.45 -11.51 8.49
CA CYS A 99 2.67 -10.73 8.39
C CYS A 99 3.67 -11.21 9.43
N GLN A 100 4.87 -11.47 8.97
CA GLN A 100 6.00 -11.81 9.84
C GLN A 100 6.86 -10.57 10.01
N SER A 101 7.19 -10.30 11.15
CA SER A 101 8.18 -9.39 11.59
C SER A 101 8.29 -9.61 13.06
N LEU A 102 9.18 -9.21 13.75
CA LEU A 102 8.80 -7.83 13.71
C LEU A 102 9.00 -7.33 15.08
N HIS A 103 9.96 -6.64 15.13
CA HIS A 103 10.21 -5.93 16.36
C HIS A 103 9.34 -4.65 16.31
N PHE A 104 8.05 -4.77 16.61
CA PHE A 104 7.12 -3.62 16.62
C PHE A 104 7.63 -2.46 17.50
N GLU A 105 8.47 -2.76 18.49
CA GLU A 105 9.07 -1.75 19.35
C GLU A 105 10.05 -0.83 18.61
N SER A 106 10.70 -1.32 17.54
CA SER A 106 11.61 -0.51 16.73
C SER A 106 11.04 -0.08 15.38
N LEU A 107 9.82 -0.52 15.04
CA LEU A 107 9.15 -0.14 13.80
C LEU A 107 8.47 1.23 13.95
N ILE A 108 8.92 2.20 13.17
CA ILE A 108 8.23 3.50 13.04
C ILE A 108 7.41 3.45 11.76
N VAL A 109 6.10 3.61 11.87
CA VAL A 109 5.19 3.56 10.73
C VAL A 109 4.17 4.70 10.78
N GLY A 110 3.96 5.36 9.64
CA GLY A 110 2.95 6.39 9.47
C GLY A 110 1.53 5.82 9.39
N LYS A 111 0.65 6.44 8.65
CA LYS A 111 -0.76 6.05 8.53
C LYS A 111 -1.12 5.55 7.14
N GLY A 112 -2.23 4.81 7.05
CA GLY A 112 -2.83 4.39 5.78
C GLY A 112 -2.04 3.35 5.00
N ASN A 113 -1.05 2.69 5.60
CA ASN A 113 -0.26 1.66 4.95
C ASN A 113 -1.03 0.34 4.89
N ILE A 114 -0.87 -0.39 3.80
CA ILE A 114 -1.43 -1.74 3.61
C ILE A 114 -0.28 -2.73 3.51
N VAL A 115 -0.26 -3.72 4.38
CA VAL A 115 0.72 -4.82 4.39
C VAL A 115 -0.03 -6.14 4.25
N GLN A 116 0.04 -6.71 3.06
CA GLN A 116 -0.66 -7.93 2.68
C GLN A 116 0.01 -9.20 3.22
N SER A 117 -0.67 -10.33 3.03
CA SER A 117 -0.29 -11.64 3.56
C SER A 117 1.15 -12.05 3.25
N PHE A 118 1.77 -12.75 4.20
CA PHE A 118 3.13 -13.28 4.10
C PHE A 118 4.23 -12.26 3.87
N SER A 119 3.93 -10.97 4.01
CA SER A 119 4.94 -9.92 3.99
C SER A 119 5.72 -9.87 5.30
N SER A 120 6.96 -9.39 5.23
CA SER A 120 7.79 -9.22 6.42
C SER A 120 8.49 -7.87 6.43
N LEU A 121 8.45 -7.21 7.60
CA LEU A 121 9.17 -5.98 7.86
C LEU A 121 10.20 -6.27 8.95
N SER A 122 11.49 -6.14 8.70
CA SER A 122 12.55 -6.44 9.67
C SER A 122 12.72 -5.32 10.70
N ALA A 123 13.73 -5.43 11.56
CA ALA A 123 13.99 -4.48 12.64
C ALA A 123 14.38 -3.08 12.14
N ASP A 124 14.07 -2.06 12.94
CA ASP A 124 14.51 -0.67 12.79
C ASP A 124 14.07 0.01 11.48
N ASN A 125 12.94 -0.45 10.92
CA ASN A 125 12.37 0.15 9.72
C ASN A 125 11.61 1.44 10.05
N LYS A 126 11.75 2.44 9.16
CA LYS A 126 10.99 3.70 9.18
C LYS A 126 10.16 3.79 7.91
N ILE A 127 8.85 3.73 8.06
CA ILE A 127 7.90 3.69 6.94
C ILE A 127 6.97 4.90 7.04
N GLY A 128 6.87 5.67 5.97
CA GLY A 128 5.98 6.82 5.87
C GLY A 128 4.52 6.42 5.74
N ASN A 129 3.76 7.17 4.94
CA ASN A 129 2.31 7.06 4.87
C ASN A 129 1.86 6.44 3.53
N TYR A 130 0.72 5.77 3.57
CA TYR A 130 -0.02 5.29 2.40
C TYR A 130 0.82 4.43 1.45
N ASN A 131 1.73 3.63 1.97
CA ASN A 131 2.46 2.65 1.18
C ASN A 131 1.66 1.35 1.08
N VAL A 132 1.81 0.67 -0.06
CA VAL A 132 1.18 -0.62 -0.32
C VAL A 132 2.27 -1.68 -0.46
N PHE A 133 2.26 -2.64 0.43
CA PHE A 133 3.11 -3.84 0.39
C PHE A 133 2.21 -5.03 0.04
N ASN A 134 2.23 -5.45 -1.22
CA ASN A 134 1.47 -6.62 -1.66
C ASN A 134 2.02 -7.92 -1.06
N ALA A 135 1.31 -9.01 -1.27
CA ALA A 135 1.63 -10.30 -0.68
C ALA A 135 3.09 -10.71 -0.88
N GLY A 136 3.73 -11.18 0.19
CA GLY A 136 5.09 -11.70 0.17
C GLY A 136 6.19 -10.65 0.00
N VAL A 137 5.91 -9.36 0.13
CA VAL A 137 6.94 -8.31 0.13
C VAL A 137 7.84 -8.47 1.37
N ARG A 138 9.16 -8.39 1.16
CA ARG A 138 10.13 -8.48 2.25
C ARG A 138 10.97 -7.23 2.33
N VAL A 139 11.01 -6.64 3.53
CA VAL A 139 11.79 -5.44 3.82
C VAL A 139 12.86 -5.79 4.85
N GLY A 140 14.13 -5.61 4.47
CA GLY A 140 15.29 -5.82 5.33
C GLY A 140 15.38 -4.77 6.45
N HIS A 141 16.29 -5.00 7.38
CA HIS A 141 16.53 -4.14 8.54
C HIS A 141 17.05 -2.74 8.16
N ASP A 142 16.88 -1.76 9.04
CA ASP A 142 17.38 -0.37 8.88
C ASP A 142 16.91 0.31 7.59
N THR A 143 15.77 -0.09 7.03
CA THR A 143 15.24 0.46 5.79
C THR A 143 14.37 1.68 6.05
N ILE A 144 14.55 2.73 5.25
CA ILE A 144 13.74 3.95 5.29
C ILE A 144 12.89 4.02 4.01
N ILE A 145 11.58 4.09 4.17
CA ILE A 145 10.62 4.18 3.07
C ILE A 145 9.78 5.44 3.25
N GLY A 146 9.71 6.28 2.24
CA GLY A 146 8.89 7.48 2.20
C GLY A 146 7.39 7.18 2.08
N ASN A 147 6.68 7.96 1.30
CA ASN A 147 5.22 7.92 1.23
C ASN A 147 4.75 7.45 -0.16
N TYR A 148 3.54 6.91 -0.21
CA TYR A 148 2.82 6.59 -1.46
C TYR A 148 3.55 5.60 -2.37
N ASN A 149 4.43 4.75 -1.83
CA ASN A 149 5.10 3.74 -2.64
C ASN A 149 4.22 2.49 -2.79
N THR A 150 4.31 1.83 -3.93
CA THR A 150 3.66 0.53 -4.14
C THR A 150 4.71 -0.53 -4.44
N PHE A 151 4.65 -1.60 -3.69
CA PHE A 151 5.50 -2.78 -3.84
C PHE A 151 4.62 -3.94 -4.26
N ALA A 152 4.72 -4.36 -5.51
CA ALA A 152 3.95 -5.50 -6.01
C ALA A 152 4.44 -6.81 -5.38
N THR A 153 3.68 -7.88 -5.60
CA THR A 153 3.89 -9.21 -5.00
C THR A 153 5.35 -9.65 -5.06
N SER A 154 5.86 -10.12 -3.93
CA SER A 154 7.20 -10.66 -3.77
C SER A 154 8.35 -9.68 -4.09
N THR A 155 8.13 -8.38 -3.94
CA THR A 155 9.22 -7.40 -4.01
C THR A 155 10.19 -7.60 -2.84
N LEU A 156 11.51 -7.53 -3.12
CA LEU A 156 12.57 -7.76 -2.13
C LEU A 156 13.38 -6.48 -1.92
N ILE A 157 13.32 -5.93 -0.71
CA ILE A 157 14.10 -4.75 -0.30
C ILE A 157 15.14 -5.22 0.72
N SER A 158 16.42 -5.13 0.35
CA SER A 158 17.51 -5.51 1.25
C SER A 158 17.72 -4.49 2.38
N GLY A 159 18.53 -4.85 3.37
CA GLY A 159 18.78 -3.99 4.53
C GLY A 159 19.49 -2.68 4.21
N GLY A 160 19.20 -1.64 4.99
CA GLY A 160 19.81 -0.32 4.90
C GLY A 160 19.45 0.46 3.62
N VAL A 161 18.33 0.13 2.97
CA VAL A 161 17.86 0.80 1.77
C VAL A 161 17.08 2.06 2.14
N GLU A 162 17.28 3.14 1.38
CA GLU A 162 16.50 4.37 1.48
C GLU A 162 15.65 4.54 0.22
N ILE A 163 14.33 4.64 0.36
CA ILE A 163 13.37 4.83 -0.74
C ILE A 163 12.59 6.13 -0.50
N GLY A 164 12.57 6.99 -1.49
CA GLY A 164 11.79 8.24 -1.47
C GLY A 164 10.28 7.99 -1.65
N ASP A 165 9.59 8.94 -2.25
CA ASP A 165 8.14 8.94 -2.39
C ASP A 165 7.70 8.48 -3.78
N GLN A 166 6.46 7.94 -3.87
CA GLN A 166 5.75 7.71 -5.13
C GLN A 166 6.46 6.75 -6.11
N ASN A 167 7.15 5.73 -5.59
CA ASN A 167 7.77 4.72 -6.45
C ASN A 167 6.85 3.51 -6.62
N ASP A 168 6.82 2.96 -7.83
CA ASP A 168 6.10 1.74 -8.16
C ASP A 168 7.08 0.60 -8.45
N PHE A 169 7.12 -0.42 -7.59
CA PHE A 169 7.94 -1.62 -7.75
C PHE A 169 7.11 -2.76 -8.33
N GLY A 170 7.50 -3.29 -9.48
CA GLY A 170 6.87 -4.43 -10.12
C GLY A 170 7.09 -5.75 -9.37
N MET A 171 6.28 -6.76 -9.70
CA MET A 171 6.36 -8.07 -9.06
C MET A 171 7.76 -8.69 -9.17
N ASN A 172 8.21 -9.37 -8.10
CA ASN A 172 9.54 -9.98 -8.01
C ASN A 172 10.70 -9.02 -8.33
N SER A 173 10.49 -7.73 -8.21
CA SER A 173 11.59 -6.78 -8.31
C SER A 173 12.38 -6.74 -7.00
N GLY A 174 13.59 -6.17 -7.05
CA GLY A 174 14.43 -6.10 -5.86
C GLY A 174 15.42 -4.96 -5.88
N ILE A 175 15.95 -4.67 -4.70
CA ILE A 175 17.02 -3.69 -4.52
C ILE A 175 18.09 -4.23 -3.57
N LEU A 176 19.36 -4.11 -3.95
CA LEU A 176 20.48 -4.52 -3.12
C LEU A 176 20.68 -3.58 -1.93
N GLN A 177 21.31 -4.12 -0.91
CA GLN A 177 21.55 -3.42 0.36
C GLN A 177 22.26 -2.07 0.21
N TYR A 178 21.92 -1.14 1.10
CA TYR A 178 22.54 0.19 1.21
C TYR A 178 22.43 1.04 -0.07
N LYS A 179 21.35 0.87 -0.83
CA LYS A 179 21.07 1.69 -2.01
C LYS A 179 20.01 2.74 -1.71
N LYS A 180 20.04 3.80 -2.53
CA LYS A 180 19.05 4.88 -2.48
C LYS A 180 18.22 4.90 -3.75
N VAL A 181 16.93 4.99 -3.58
CA VAL A 181 15.94 5.19 -4.64
C VAL A 181 15.30 6.56 -4.42
N GLY A 182 15.39 7.43 -5.41
CA GLY A 182 14.74 8.73 -5.37
C GLY A 182 13.21 8.63 -5.42
N ASN A 183 12.57 9.60 -6.03
CA ASN A 183 11.12 9.71 -6.06
C ASN A 183 10.57 9.39 -7.46
N ARG A 184 9.31 8.96 -7.54
CA ARG A 184 8.54 8.78 -8.78
C ARG A 184 9.23 7.87 -9.80
N ASN A 185 9.85 6.79 -9.32
CA ASN A 185 10.45 5.79 -10.19
C ASN A 185 9.49 4.62 -10.43
N VAL A 186 9.63 4.01 -11.59
CA VAL A 186 8.97 2.75 -11.94
C VAL A 186 10.02 1.68 -12.14
N ILE A 187 10.00 0.67 -11.29
CA ILE A 187 10.86 -0.50 -11.40
C ILE A 187 10.03 -1.64 -11.98
N GLY A 188 10.39 -2.09 -13.18
CA GLY A 188 9.65 -3.14 -13.88
C GLY A 188 9.66 -4.47 -13.15
N PRO A 189 8.75 -5.39 -13.49
CA PRO A 189 8.71 -6.71 -12.87
C PRO A 189 10.04 -7.47 -13.15
N MET A 190 10.43 -8.36 -12.22
CA MET A 190 11.65 -9.17 -12.30
C MET A 190 12.95 -8.35 -12.42
N SER A 191 12.94 -7.08 -12.04
CA SER A 191 14.08 -6.17 -12.17
C SER A 191 14.78 -5.98 -10.85
N ILE A 192 16.13 -5.93 -10.86
CA ILE A 192 16.91 -5.76 -9.64
C ILE A 192 17.83 -4.54 -9.75
N LEU A 193 17.68 -3.62 -8.84
CA LEU A 193 18.51 -2.43 -8.72
C LEU A 193 19.83 -2.77 -8.01
N PHE A 194 20.93 -2.74 -8.76
CA PHE A 194 22.28 -2.94 -8.25
C PHE A 194 22.95 -1.62 -7.82
N LYS A 195 22.39 -0.48 -8.24
CA LYS A 195 22.90 0.87 -7.98
C LYS A 195 21.78 1.76 -7.45
N SER A 196 22.17 2.81 -6.74
CA SER A 196 21.27 3.90 -6.39
C SER A 196 20.76 4.62 -7.63
N ILE A 197 19.50 5.05 -7.60
CA ILE A 197 18.85 5.74 -8.70
C ILE A 197 18.26 7.08 -8.24
N LYS A 198 18.16 8.04 -9.17
CA LYS A 198 17.57 9.36 -8.94
C LYS A 198 16.05 9.32 -9.18
N ASP A 199 15.43 10.47 -9.29
CA ASP A 199 13.98 10.65 -9.48
C ASP A 199 13.56 10.40 -10.93
N ASN A 200 12.26 10.06 -11.11
CA ASN A 200 11.55 10.04 -12.38
C ASN A 200 12.11 9.06 -13.42
N GLY A 201 12.67 7.96 -12.99
CA GLY A 201 13.26 6.96 -13.89
C GLY A 201 12.37 5.72 -14.07
N HIS A 202 12.53 5.06 -15.22
CA HIS A 202 11.97 3.75 -15.49
C HIS A 202 13.11 2.76 -15.64
N TYR A 203 13.06 1.64 -14.92
CA TYR A 203 14.16 0.67 -14.82
C TYR A 203 13.65 -0.74 -15.08
N LEU A 204 14.37 -1.49 -15.93
CA LEU A 204 14.02 -2.86 -16.31
C LEU A 204 15.26 -3.76 -16.39
N GLY A 205 15.11 -5.01 -15.97
CA GLY A 205 16.11 -6.08 -16.13
C GLY A 205 16.98 -6.36 -14.91
N VAL A 206 17.98 -7.22 -15.09
CA VAL A 206 18.94 -7.64 -14.06
C VAL A 206 20.36 -7.61 -14.68
N PRO A 207 21.19 -6.63 -14.29
CA PRO A 207 20.87 -5.45 -13.47
C PRO A 207 19.84 -4.54 -14.14
N ALA A 208 19.02 -3.86 -13.32
CA ALA A 208 18.02 -2.94 -13.84
C ALA A 208 18.69 -1.70 -14.46
N MET A 209 18.36 -1.46 -15.72
CA MET A 209 18.87 -0.33 -16.51
C MET A 209 17.71 0.63 -16.81
N SER A 210 18.04 1.93 -16.92
CA SER A 210 17.06 2.93 -17.35
C SER A 210 16.59 2.64 -18.78
N THR A 211 15.29 2.71 -19.00
CA THR A 211 14.70 2.49 -20.33
C THR A 211 14.62 3.77 -21.17
N GLY A 212 15.02 4.92 -20.63
CA GLY A 212 15.04 6.20 -21.36
C GLY A 212 13.66 6.78 -21.65
N VAL A 213 12.60 6.30 -20.97
CA VAL A 213 11.20 6.79 -21.11
C VAL A 213 10.88 7.72 -19.97
#